data_5b4d53bac48837a449dfc08802931678
#
_entry.id   5b4d53bac48837a449dfc08802931678
#
_cell.length_a   1.000
_cell.length_b   1.000
_cell.length_c   1.000
_cell.angle_alpha   90.00
_cell.angle_beta   90.00
_cell.angle_gamma   90.00
#
_symmetry.space_group_name_H-M   'P 1'
#
loop_
_entity.id
_entity.type
_entity.pdbx_description
1 polymer ?
#
loop_
_entity_poly.entity_id
_entity_poly.type
_entity_poly.pdbx_seq_one_letter_code
_entity_poly.pdbx_strand_id
1 'polypeptide(L)'
;YLYAPIDLPPKPPIEVTDFLGVDLGVVNLAVDSDGTVYTGAQVEAVRQRHHRLRQRLQRVNTKGSWKKLKRLSGREARFRRHENHSISKALITTCKDTDRGLALENLEGIRGRTRFRRADRAKHAGWAFAQLRTFVEYKAALAGVPVEIVDPRNTSRTCSRCGHCEKANRKDQATFVCRHCATSFHADINAARNIRARAACKPALELARAVA
;
A
#
# COMPACT_ATOMS: atom_id res chain seq x y z
N TYR A 1 -23.43 11.65 20.37
CA TYR A 1 -22.16 10.93 20.59
C TYR A 1 -21.21 11.86 21.33
N LEU A 2 -20.62 11.41 22.46
CA LEU A 2 -19.51 12.08 23.14
C LEU A 2 -18.23 11.68 22.43
N TYR A 3 -17.44 12.65 21.99
CA TYR A 3 -16.11 12.47 21.42
C TYR A 3 -15.07 12.95 22.42
N ALA A 4 -14.29 12.05 22.97
CA ALA A 4 -13.16 12.37 23.83
C ALA A 4 -11.87 11.95 23.11
N PRO A 5 -11.02 12.89 22.67
CA PRO A 5 -9.68 12.54 22.21
C PRO A 5 -8.87 12.01 23.39
N ILE A 6 -8.22 10.86 23.21
CA ILE A 6 -7.33 10.26 24.19
C ILE A 6 -5.97 10.11 23.52
N ASP A 7 -4.94 10.70 24.10
CA ASP A 7 -3.56 10.48 23.67
C ASP A 7 -3.08 9.14 24.26
N LEU A 8 -2.91 8.14 23.38
CA LEU A 8 -2.33 6.87 23.75
C LEU A 8 -0.84 6.91 23.46
N PRO A 9 0.03 6.71 24.47
CA PRO A 9 1.47 6.62 24.20
C PRO A 9 1.76 5.43 23.30
N PRO A 10 2.73 5.57 22.38
CA PRO A 10 3.20 4.43 21.58
C PRO A 10 3.76 3.34 22.50
N LYS A 11 3.55 2.08 22.13
CA LYS A 11 4.19 0.97 22.84
C LYS A 11 5.67 0.92 22.46
N PRO A 12 6.55 0.50 23.37
CA PRO A 12 7.93 0.25 23.02
C PRO A 12 7.99 -0.78 21.87
N PRO A 13 8.87 -0.54 20.88
CA PRO A 13 8.99 -1.46 19.76
C PRO A 13 9.47 -2.83 20.24
N ILE A 14 8.85 -3.88 19.67
CA ILE A 14 9.31 -5.26 19.86
C ILE A 14 10.63 -5.47 19.10
N GLU A 15 11.52 -6.27 19.65
CA GLU A 15 12.71 -6.70 18.91
C GLU A 15 12.30 -7.68 17.82
N VAL A 16 12.70 -7.41 16.59
CA VAL A 16 12.36 -8.25 15.44
C VAL A 16 13.62 -8.59 14.65
N THR A 17 13.68 -9.81 14.17
CA THR A 17 14.78 -10.31 13.31
C THR A 17 14.34 -10.35 11.84
N ASP A 18 13.05 -10.23 11.56
CA ASP A 18 12.49 -10.36 10.22
C ASP A 18 11.34 -9.34 10.00
N PHE A 19 11.00 -9.12 8.74
CA PHE A 19 9.97 -8.16 8.33
C PHE A 19 8.94 -8.81 7.41
N LEU A 20 7.69 -8.39 7.52
CA LEU A 20 6.67 -8.60 6.51
C LEU A 20 6.84 -7.50 5.45
N GLY A 21 7.37 -7.84 4.27
CA GLY A 21 7.48 -6.91 3.15
C GLY A 21 6.12 -6.71 2.48
N VAL A 22 5.75 -5.46 2.16
CA VAL A 22 4.47 -5.14 1.52
C VAL A 22 4.69 -4.24 0.33
N ASP A 23 4.27 -4.71 -0.84
CA ASP A 23 4.17 -3.92 -2.07
C ASP A 23 2.79 -3.25 -2.15
N LEU A 24 2.77 -1.94 -2.41
CA LEU A 24 1.54 -1.14 -2.52
C LEU A 24 1.24 -0.84 -3.98
N GLY A 25 0.09 -1.28 -4.45
CA GLY A 25 -0.33 -1.14 -5.85
C GLY A 25 -1.70 -0.49 -6.04
N VAL A 26 -2.12 -0.35 -7.29
CA VAL A 26 -3.43 0.21 -7.68
C VAL A 26 -4.44 -0.87 -8.05
N VAL A 27 -3.99 -1.97 -8.59
CA VAL A 27 -4.81 -3.15 -8.93
C VAL A 27 -4.99 -4.01 -7.68
N ASN A 28 -3.89 -4.42 -7.08
CA ASN A 28 -3.84 -4.95 -5.74
C ASN A 28 -3.41 -3.80 -4.83
N LEU A 29 -4.21 -3.49 -3.82
CA LEU A 29 -3.97 -2.35 -2.93
C LEU A 29 -2.74 -2.55 -2.06
N ALA A 30 -2.52 -3.79 -1.65
CA ALA A 30 -1.33 -4.28 -1.00
C ALA A 30 -1.13 -5.76 -1.32
N VAL A 31 0.12 -6.21 -1.39
CA VAL A 31 0.49 -7.62 -1.48
C VAL A 31 1.64 -7.84 -0.53
N ASP A 32 1.53 -8.83 0.36
CA ASP A 32 2.61 -9.11 1.31
C ASP A 32 3.59 -10.19 0.79
N SER A 33 4.71 -10.30 1.47
CA SER A 33 5.78 -11.25 1.11
C SER A 33 5.40 -12.71 1.31
N ASP A 34 4.35 -12.99 2.08
CA ASP A 34 3.82 -14.32 2.33
C ASP A 34 2.81 -14.75 1.27
N GLY A 35 2.38 -13.81 0.40
CA GLY A 35 1.49 -14.05 -0.74
C GLY A 35 0.04 -13.65 -0.51
N THR A 36 -0.29 -13.00 0.60
CA THR A 36 -1.63 -12.45 0.83
C THR A 36 -1.88 -11.26 -0.09
N VAL A 37 -3.00 -11.26 -0.79
CA VAL A 37 -3.37 -10.22 -1.76
C VAL A 37 -4.59 -9.45 -1.27
N TYR A 38 -4.44 -8.15 -1.07
CA TYR A 38 -5.54 -7.21 -0.78
C TYR A 38 -5.98 -6.56 -2.08
N THR A 39 -6.98 -7.16 -2.72
CA THR A 39 -7.44 -6.72 -4.05
C THR A 39 -8.15 -5.36 -4.03
N GLY A 40 -7.90 -4.54 -5.04
CA GLY A 40 -8.59 -3.27 -5.28
C GLY A 40 -9.91 -3.39 -6.06
N ALA A 41 -10.36 -4.60 -6.38
CA ALA A 41 -11.52 -4.81 -7.25
C ALA A 41 -12.81 -4.12 -6.73
N GLN A 42 -13.08 -4.19 -5.44
CA GLN A 42 -14.25 -3.52 -4.84
C GLN A 42 -14.14 -2.00 -4.88
N VAL A 43 -12.95 -1.45 -4.62
CA VAL A 43 -12.69 -0.01 -4.69
C VAL A 43 -12.90 0.50 -6.11
N GLU A 44 -12.41 -0.24 -7.11
CA GLU A 44 -12.59 0.11 -8.52
C GLU A 44 -14.06 0.00 -8.95
N ALA A 45 -14.80 -1.03 -8.52
CA ALA A 45 -16.23 -1.18 -8.81
C ALA A 45 -17.05 -0.02 -8.22
N VAL A 46 -16.76 0.40 -6.99
CA VAL A 46 -17.41 1.57 -6.35
C VAL A 46 -17.05 2.84 -7.10
N ARG A 47 -15.78 3.03 -7.47
CA ARG A 47 -15.30 4.19 -8.25
C ARG A 47 -16.02 4.29 -9.58
N GLN A 48 -16.14 3.20 -10.34
CA GLN A 48 -16.82 3.17 -11.63
C GLN A 48 -18.31 3.48 -11.51
N ARG A 49 -19.00 2.88 -10.52
CA ARG A 49 -20.41 3.18 -10.23
C ARG A 49 -20.61 4.66 -9.93
N HIS A 50 -19.76 5.23 -9.07
CA HIS A 50 -19.83 6.64 -8.71
C HIS A 50 -19.46 7.55 -9.87
N HIS A 51 -18.52 7.14 -10.74
CA HIS A 51 -18.18 7.90 -11.94
C HIS A 51 -19.39 8.03 -12.89
N ARG A 52 -20.09 6.95 -13.20
CA ARG A 52 -21.31 6.96 -14.03
C ARG A 52 -22.40 7.84 -13.42
N LEU A 53 -22.62 7.73 -12.09
CA LEU A 53 -23.61 8.55 -11.40
C LEU A 53 -23.21 10.05 -11.40
N ARG A 54 -21.93 10.34 -11.24
CA ARG A 54 -21.38 11.71 -11.33
C ARG A 54 -21.65 12.35 -12.68
N GLN A 55 -21.39 11.63 -13.77
CA GLN A 55 -21.68 12.09 -15.12
C GLN A 55 -23.17 12.43 -15.32
N ARG A 56 -24.09 11.58 -14.83
CA ARG A 56 -25.53 11.84 -14.89
C ARG A 56 -25.93 13.10 -14.11
N LEU A 57 -25.44 13.22 -12.87
CA LEU A 57 -25.78 14.36 -12.00
C LEU A 57 -25.21 15.69 -12.55
N GLN A 58 -24.04 15.66 -13.18
CA GLN A 58 -23.44 16.85 -13.82
C GLN A 58 -24.24 17.32 -15.04
N ARG A 59 -24.82 16.40 -15.83
CA ARG A 59 -25.70 16.75 -16.96
C ARG A 59 -26.96 17.48 -16.53
N VAL A 60 -27.54 17.08 -15.36
CA VAL A 60 -28.77 17.70 -14.83
C VAL A 60 -28.54 19.12 -14.34
N ASN A 61 -27.37 19.44 -13.82
CA ASN A 61 -26.87 20.76 -13.41
C ASN A 61 -27.83 21.63 -12.57
N THR A 62 -28.54 21.02 -11.60
CA THR A 62 -29.43 21.71 -10.66
C THR A 62 -28.80 21.80 -9.27
N LYS A 63 -29.32 22.69 -8.40
CA LYS A 63 -28.90 22.77 -6.99
C LYS A 63 -29.04 21.41 -6.27
N GLY A 64 -30.08 20.64 -6.58
CA GLY A 64 -30.30 19.29 -6.05
C GLY A 64 -29.24 18.30 -6.52
N SER A 65 -28.85 18.35 -7.81
CA SER A 65 -27.80 17.49 -8.34
C SER A 65 -26.43 17.81 -7.72
N TRP A 66 -26.11 19.08 -7.47
CA TRP A 66 -24.86 19.49 -6.79
C TRP A 66 -24.81 18.99 -5.34
N LYS A 67 -25.91 19.06 -4.59
CA LYS A 67 -26.00 18.46 -3.24
C LYS A 67 -25.75 16.94 -3.27
N LYS A 68 -26.32 16.24 -4.26
CA LYS A 68 -26.10 14.79 -4.46
C LYS A 68 -24.64 14.49 -4.82
N LEU A 69 -24.00 15.30 -5.68
CA LEU A 69 -22.59 15.16 -6.02
C LEU A 69 -21.67 15.28 -4.80
N LYS A 70 -21.91 16.25 -3.92
CA LYS A 70 -21.16 16.41 -2.67
C LYS A 70 -21.30 15.20 -1.76
N ARG A 71 -22.54 14.67 -1.59
CA ARG A 71 -22.79 13.45 -0.82
C ARG A 71 -22.09 12.23 -1.41
N LEU A 72 -22.10 12.10 -2.74
CA LEU A 72 -21.46 11.00 -3.45
C LEU A 72 -19.94 10.99 -3.24
N SER A 73 -19.30 12.15 -3.35
CA SER A 73 -17.87 12.31 -3.09
C SER A 73 -17.49 11.89 -1.66
N GLY A 74 -18.29 12.30 -0.65
CA GLY A 74 -18.09 11.90 0.73
C GLY A 74 -18.25 10.39 0.97
N ARG A 75 -19.19 9.73 0.29
CA ARG A 75 -19.36 8.27 0.38
C ARG A 75 -18.16 7.51 -0.19
N GLU A 76 -17.66 7.93 -1.34
CA GLU A 76 -16.49 7.31 -1.96
C GLU A 76 -15.24 7.47 -1.09
N ALA A 77 -15.03 8.65 -0.51
CA ALA A 77 -13.92 8.90 0.40
C ALA A 77 -13.99 8.02 1.67
N ARG A 78 -15.17 7.90 2.28
CA ARG A 78 -15.37 7.04 3.45
C ARG A 78 -15.15 5.57 3.13
N PHE A 79 -15.61 5.08 1.98
CA PHE A 79 -15.39 3.70 1.55
C PHE A 79 -13.88 3.40 1.41
N ARG A 80 -13.13 4.24 0.69
CA ARG A 80 -11.67 4.08 0.56
C ARG A 80 -10.95 4.13 1.90
N ARG A 81 -11.38 5.02 2.78
CA ARG A 81 -10.83 5.11 4.14
C ARG A 81 -11.06 3.83 4.92
N HIS A 82 -12.26 3.25 4.82
CA HIS A 82 -12.61 1.97 5.45
C HIS A 82 -11.70 0.84 4.96
N GLU A 83 -11.51 0.72 3.65
CA GLU A 83 -10.61 -0.28 3.07
C GLU A 83 -9.17 -0.11 3.58
N ASN A 84 -8.65 1.12 3.62
CA ASN A 84 -7.33 1.38 4.17
C ASN A 84 -7.22 1.03 5.66
N HIS A 85 -8.28 1.26 6.45
CA HIS A 85 -8.32 0.84 7.85
C HIS A 85 -8.31 -0.69 7.99
N SER A 86 -9.04 -1.41 7.14
CA SER A 86 -9.10 -2.87 7.14
C SER A 86 -7.74 -3.48 6.77
N ILE A 87 -7.14 -3.01 5.67
CA ILE A 87 -5.82 -3.48 5.21
C ILE A 87 -4.75 -3.21 6.27
N SER A 88 -4.65 -1.97 6.76
CA SER A 88 -3.65 -1.62 7.77
C SER A 88 -3.82 -2.39 9.08
N LYS A 89 -5.07 -2.71 9.49
CA LYS A 89 -5.32 -3.56 10.65
C LYS A 89 -4.82 -4.99 10.40
N ALA A 90 -5.17 -5.58 9.26
CA ALA A 90 -4.76 -6.94 8.91
C ALA A 90 -3.22 -7.07 8.88
N LEU A 91 -2.51 -6.15 8.20
CA LEU A 91 -1.05 -6.15 8.13
C LEU A 91 -0.39 -6.11 9.52
N ILE A 92 -0.85 -5.19 10.40
CA ILE A 92 -0.29 -5.09 11.76
C ILE A 92 -0.65 -6.30 12.62
N THR A 93 -1.84 -6.87 12.45
CA THR A 93 -2.20 -8.13 13.13
C THR A 93 -1.27 -9.26 12.70
N THR A 94 -1.04 -9.45 11.40
CA THR A 94 -0.10 -10.46 10.89
C THR A 94 1.31 -10.26 11.45
N CYS A 95 1.82 -9.01 11.49
CA CYS A 95 3.13 -8.71 12.06
C CYS A 95 3.22 -9.11 13.53
N LYS A 96 2.19 -8.80 14.33
CA LYS A 96 2.11 -9.18 15.76
C LYS A 96 2.07 -10.70 15.96
N ASP A 97 1.24 -11.38 15.18
CA ASP A 97 1.03 -12.82 15.32
C ASP A 97 2.26 -13.63 14.88
N THR A 98 3.19 -13.01 14.16
CA THR A 98 4.41 -13.62 13.64
C THR A 98 5.70 -13.00 14.17
N ASP A 99 5.63 -12.09 15.14
CA ASP A 99 6.77 -11.38 15.75
C ASP A 99 7.70 -10.74 14.71
N ARG A 100 7.12 -10.15 13.67
CA ARG A 100 7.84 -9.48 12.57
C ARG A 100 7.59 -7.98 12.57
N GLY A 101 8.57 -7.21 12.09
CA GLY A 101 8.38 -5.83 11.68
C GLY A 101 7.61 -5.73 10.36
N LEU A 102 7.20 -4.53 9.98
CA LEU A 102 6.59 -4.25 8.68
C LEU A 102 7.55 -3.45 7.81
N ALA A 103 7.72 -3.86 6.55
CA ALA A 103 8.52 -3.12 5.57
C ALA A 103 7.66 -2.60 4.42
N LEU A 104 7.78 -1.30 4.12
CA LEU A 104 7.07 -0.62 3.04
C LEU A 104 8.05 0.10 2.11
N GLU A 105 7.68 0.28 0.85
CA GLU A 105 8.41 1.15 -0.06
C GLU A 105 8.19 2.64 0.23
N ASN A 106 9.24 3.44 0.02
CA ASN A 106 9.12 4.90 0.01
C ASN A 106 8.46 5.37 -1.28
N LEU A 107 7.16 5.59 -1.23
CA LEU A 107 6.36 6.10 -2.35
C LEU A 107 6.20 7.64 -2.34
N GLU A 108 6.98 8.36 -1.54
CA GLU A 108 6.97 9.82 -1.54
C GLU A 108 7.34 10.39 -2.91
N GLY A 109 6.54 11.33 -3.39
CA GLY A 109 6.75 11.96 -4.70
C GLY A 109 6.48 11.07 -5.92
N ILE A 110 5.94 9.85 -5.77
CA ILE A 110 5.65 8.94 -6.91
C ILE A 110 4.75 9.58 -7.96
N ARG A 111 3.81 10.43 -7.54
CA ARG A 111 2.89 11.13 -8.46
C ARG A 111 3.61 12.10 -9.40
N GLY A 112 4.70 12.73 -8.95
CA GLY A 112 5.51 13.64 -9.77
C GLY A 112 6.50 12.93 -10.66
N ARG A 113 6.96 11.74 -10.26
CA ARG A 113 7.99 10.96 -10.98
C ARG A 113 7.42 10.03 -12.05
N THR A 114 6.14 9.67 -11.99
CA THR A 114 5.53 8.68 -12.89
C THR A 114 4.53 9.33 -13.84
N ARG A 115 4.77 9.19 -15.13
CA ARG A 115 3.81 9.60 -16.16
C ARG A 115 2.83 8.47 -16.43
N PHE A 116 1.59 8.63 -15.97
CA PHE A 116 0.51 7.67 -16.25
C PHE A 116 -0.24 8.03 -17.54
N ARG A 117 -0.69 7.01 -18.27
CA ARG A 117 -1.62 7.19 -19.38
C ARG A 117 -2.91 7.87 -18.87
N ARG A 118 -3.60 8.65 -19.72
CA ARG A 118 -4.81 9.40 -19.33
C ARG A 118 -5.89 8.53 -18.67
N ALA A 119 -6.07 7.29 -19.15
CA ALA A 119 -7.03 6.34 -18.61
C ALA A 119 -6.67 5.90 -17.17
N ASP A 120 -5.39 5.82 -16.84
CA ASP A 120 -4.92 5.31 -15.53
C ASP A 120 -4.74 6.45 -14.52
N ARG A 121 -4.63 7.71 -14.97
CA ARG A 121 -4.47 8.88 -14.07
C ARG A 121 -5.54 8.95 -12.99
N ALA A 122 -6.80 8.67 -13.36
CA ALA A 122 -7.91 8.70 -12.41
C ALA A 122 -7.83 7.60 -11.34
N LYS A 123 -7.31 6.42 -11.70
CA LYS A 123 -7.05 5.33 -10.76
C LYS A 123 -5.94 5.71 -9.78
N HIS A 124 -4.81 6.16 -10.30
CA HIS A 124 -3.65 6.56 -9.48
C HIS A 124 -3.90 7.80 -8.62
N ALA A 125 -4.63 8.81 -9.15
CA ALA A 125 -5.02 10.00 -8.37
C ALA A 125 -6.01 9.68 -7.25
N GLY A 126 -6.86 8.67 -7.46
CA GLY A 126 -7.84 8.23 -6.48
C GLY A 126 -7.27 7.37 -5.36
N TRP A 127 -6.10 6.78 -5.55
CA TRP A 127 -5.50 5.90 -4.56
C TRP A 127 -4.72 6.67 -3.48
N ALA A 128 -5.07 6.41 -2.24
CA ALA A 128 -4.54 7.15 -1.10
C ALA A 128 -3.39 6.38 -0.42
N PHE A 129 -2.27 6.15 -1.14
CA PHE A 129 -1.07 5.50 -0.56
C PHE A 129 -0.61 6.16 0.75
N ALA A 130 -0.55 7.50 0.75
CA ALA A 130 -0.18 8.25 1.95
C ALA A 130 -1.13 7.96 3.13
N GLN A 131 -2.44 7.86 2.88
CA GLN A 131 -3.41 7.53 3.93
C GLN A 131 -3.21 6.11 4.47
N LEU A 132 -2.95 5.12 3.58
CA LEU A 132 -2.68 3.75 4.02
C LEU A 132 -1.40 3.71 4.85
N ARG A 133 -0.33 4.37 4.39
CA ARG A 133 0.93 4.50 5.15
C ARG A 133 0.69 5.11 6.53
N THR A 134 0.01 6.26 6.62
CA THR A 134 -0.33 6.88 7.91
C THR A 134 -1.11 5.93 8.82
N PHE A 135 -2.05 5.15 8.26
CA PHE A 135 -2.82 4.18 9.05
C PHE A 135 -1.99 3.00 9.53
N VAL A 136 -1.02 2.58 8.76
CA VAL A 136 -0.04 1.56 9.16
C VAL A 136 0.85 2.12 10.28
N GLU A 137 1.45 3.30 10.09
CA GLU A 137 2.40 3.91 11.02
C GLU A 137 1.80 4.10 12.42
N TYR A 138 0.61 4.73 12.55
CA TYR A 138 0.03 4.93 13.88
C TYR A 138 -0.42 3.62 14.53
N LYS A 139 -0.94 2.64 13.77
CA LYS A 139 -1.34 1.35 14.33
C LYS A 139 -0.13 0.52 14.74
N ALA A 140 0.95 0.59 13.98
CA ALA A 140 2.21 -0.04 14.31
C ALA A 140 2.77 0.52 15.62
N ALA A 141 2.79 1.85 15.77
CA ALA A 141 3.22 2.51 17.01
C ALA A 141 2.37 2.07 18.22
N LEU A 142 1.04 1.98 18.07
CA LEU A 142 0.15 1.49 19.12
C LEU A 142 0.34 0.00 19.45
N ALA A 143 0.82 -0.78 18.49
CA ALA A 143 1.04 -2.22 18.63
C ALA A 143 2.47 -2.57 19.08
N GLY A 144 3.42 -1.62 19.01
CA GLY A 144 4.85 -1.87 19.21
C GLY A 144 5.53 -2.57 18.02
N VAL A 145 4.92 -2.55 16.82
CA VAL A 145 5.48 -3.15 15.61
C VAL A 145 6.41 -2.14 14.92
N PRO A 146 7.71 -2.45 14.75
CA PRO A 146 8.61 -1.57 14.00
C PRO A 146 8.25 -1.51 12.53
N VAL A 147 8.28 -0.29 11.94
CA VAL A 147 8.01 -0.05 10.52
C VAL A 147 9.29 0.45 9.84
N GLU A 148 9.72 -0.27 8.81
CA GLU A 148 10.88 0.08 8.02
C GLU A 148 10.47 0.58 6.63
N ILE A 149 11.01 1.73 6.23
CA ILE A 149 10.78 2.30 4.89
C ILE A 149 12.02 2.05 4.03
N VAL A 150 11.83 1.33 2.91
CA VAL A 150 12.91 0.94 2.01
C VAL A 150 12.90 1.72 0.69
N ASP A 151 14.06 1.82 0.06
CA ASP A 151 14.19 2.42 -1.29
C ASP A 151 13.42 1.58 -2.33
N PRO A 152 12.51 2.18 -3.10
CA PRO A 152 11.70 1.46 -4.10
C PRO A 152 12.47 1.08 -5.38
N ARG A 153 13.72 1.50 -5.55
CA ARG A 153 14.49 1.28 -6.78
C ARG A 153 14.65 -0.20 -7.08
N ASN A 154 14.23 -0.63 -8.28
CA ASN A 154 14.40 -1.98 -8.81
C ASN A 154 13.72 -3.13 -8.03
N THR A 155 12.93 -2.88 -6.98
CA THR A 155 12.18 -3.93 -6.26
C THR A 155 11.33 -4.79 -7.19
N SER A 156 10.69 -4.17 -8.19
CA SER A 156 9.86 -4.85 -9.18
C SER A 156 10.64 -5.56 -10.31
N ARG A 157 11.96 -5.35 -10.43
CA ARG A 157 12.80 -5.89 -11.52
C ARG A 157 13.82 -6.91 -11.02
N THR A 158 14.14 -6.90 -9.75
CA THR A 158 15.07 -7.82 -9.10
C THR A 158 14.37 -9.14 -8.81
N CYS A 159 15.02 -10.25 -9.12
CA CYS A 159 14.55 -11.58 -8.74
C CYS A 159 14.76 -11.80 -7.25
N SER A 160 13.70 -12.08 -6.50
CA SER A 160 13.77 -12.34 -5.06
C SER A 160 14.51 -13.65 -4.71
N ARG A 161 14.73 -14.55 -5.70
CA ARG A 161 15.44 -15.82 -5.52
C ARG A 161 16.95 -15.71 -5.75
N CYS A 162 17.38 -15.06 -6.84
CA CYS A 162 18.78 -15.06 -7.27
C CYS A 162 19.42 -13.67 -7.33
N GLY A 163 18.68 -12.59 -7.04
CA GLY A 163 19.20 -11.23 -7.06
C GLY A 163 19.38 -10.61 -8.45
N HIS A 164 19.20 -11.38 -9.55
CA HIS A 164 19.38 -10.83 -10.90
C HIS A 164 18.37 -9.72 -11.18
N CYS A 165 18.87 -8.55 -11.59
CA CYS A 165 18.07 -7.35 -11.82
C CYS A 165 18.05 -6.96 -13.29
N GLU A 166 16.92 -7.19 -13.96
CA GLU A 166 16.73 -6.82 -15.37
C GLU A 166 15.29 -6.37 -15.62
N LYS A 167 15.11 -5.37 -16.52
CA LYS A 167 13.78 -4.88 -16.89
C LYS A 167 12.93 -5.98 -17.56
N ALA A 168 13.54 -6.85 -18.33
CA ALA A 168 12.90 -7.96 -19.03
C ALA A 168 12.36 -9.07 -18.12
N ASN A 169 12.76 -9.09 -16.84
CA ASN A 169 12.21 -10.02 -15.84
C ASN A 169 10.71 -9.77 -15.59
N ARG A 170 10.25 -8.52 -15.68
CA ARG A 170 8.83 -8.19 -15.53
C ARG A 170 8.15 -8.14 -16.90
N LYS A 171 7.49 -9.22 -17.30
CA LYS A 171 6.80 -9.33 -18.58
C LYS A 171 5.58 -8.41 -18.68
N ASP A 172 4.78 -8.38 -17.62
CA ASP A 172 3.57 -7.57 -17.50
C ASP A 172 3.33 -7.15 -16.04
N GLN A 173 2.13 -6.68 -15.71
CA GLN A 173 1.81 -6.24 -14.38
C GLN A 173 1.73 -7.38 -13.36
N ALA A 174 1.30 -8.55 -13.77
CA ALA A 174 1.08 -9.70 -12.88
C ALA A 174 2.23 -10.72 -12.95
N THR A 175 2.96 -10.79 -14.08
CA THR A 175 3.90 -11.87 -14.37
C THR A 175 5.34 -11.41 -14.26
N PHE A 176 6.09 -12.08 -13.40
CA PHE A 176 7.54 -11.97 -13.26
C PHE A 176 8.18 -13.30 -13.66
N VAL A 177 9.14 -13.27 -14.58
CA VAL A 177 9.95 -14.44 -14.98
C VAL A 177 11.42 -14.02 -15.04
N CYS A 178 12.23 -14.58 -14.15
CA CYS A 178 13.65 -14.26 -14.12
C CYS A 178 14.38 -14.78 -15.36
N ARG A 179 15.12 -13.91 -16.04
CA ARG A 179 15.92 -14.28 -17.24
C ARG A 179 17.16 -15.09 -16.90
N HIS A 180 17.62 -15.03 -15.66
CA HIS A 180 18.80 -15.77 -15.21
C HIS A 180 18.43 -17.16 -14.66
N CYS A 181 17.53 -17.24 -13.67
CA CYS A 181 17.22 -18.52 -13.01
C CYS A 181 15.89 -19.14 -13.43
N ALA A 182 15.22 -18.58 -14.44
CA ALA A 182 13.94 -19.03 -15.01
C ALA A 182 12.76 -19.15 -14.01
N THR A 183 12.92 -18.73 -12.74
CA THR A 183 11.86 -18.79 -11.75
C THR A 183 10.74 -17.82 -12.12
N SER A 184 9.49 -18.28 -12.00
CA SER A 184 8.28 -17.48 -12.23
C SER A 184 7.57 -17.18 -10.92
N PHE A 185 7.11 -15.92 -10.77
CA PHE A 185 6.34 -15.44 -9.62
C PHE A 185 5.22 -14.51 -10.08
N HIS A 186 4.26 -14.28 -9.20
CA HIS A 186 3.43 -13.06 -9.30
C HIS A 186 4.31 -11.83 -9.04
N ALA A 187 4.25 -10.84 -9.92
CA ALA A 187 5.17 -9.69 -9.89
C ALA A 187 5.13 -8.92 -8.56
N ASP A 188 3.92 -8.72 -7.98
CA ASP A 188 3.75 -8.00 -6.73
C ASP A 188 4.28 -8.83 -5.54
N ILE A 189 4.14 -10.16 -5.54
CA ILE A 189 4.73 -11.04 -4.50
C ILE A 189 6.27 -11.01 -4.58
N ASN A 190 6.84 -11.03 -5.79
CA ASN A 190 8.28 -10.88 -5.97
C ASN A 190 8.77 -9.52 -5.43
N ALA A 191 8.04 -8.43 -5.70
CA ALA A 191 8.35 -7.10 -5.18
C ALA A 191 8.29 -7.07 -3.64
N ALA A 192 7.22 -7.61 -3.04
CA ALA A 192 7.07 -7.68 -1.59
C ALA A 192 8.20 -8.48 -0.91
N ARG A 193 8.67 -9.57 -1.52
CA ARG A 193 9.84 -10.34 -1.02
C ARG A 193 11.13 -9.55 -1.10
N ASN A 194 11.33 -8.74 -2.15
CA ASN A 194 12.49 -7.85 -2.26
C ASN A 194 12.44 -6.72 -1.22
N ILE A 195 11.26 -6.20 -0.91
CA ILE A 195 11.05 -5.21 0.16
C ILE A 195 11.44 -5.82 1.51
N ARG A 196 10.96 -7.03 1.83
CA ARG A 196 11.33 -7.79 3.03
C ARG A 196 12.85 -7.95 3.14
N ALA A 197 13.50 -8.45 2.11
CA ALA A 197 14.94 -8.68 2.10
C ALA A 197 15.75 -7.40 2.35
N ARG A 198 15.32 -6.26 1.78
CA ARG A 198 15.97 -4.96 2.01
C ARG A 198 15.85 -4.46 3.43
N ALA A 199 14.71 -4.66 4.07
CA ALA A 199 14.51 -4.28 5.46
C ALA A 199 15.40 -5.12 6.38
N ALA A 200 15.49 -6.43 6.13
CA ALA A 200 16.33 -7.35 6.91
C ALA A 200 17.83 -7.08 6.75
N CYS A 201 18.27 -6.50 5.63
CA CYS A 201 19.68 -6.17 5.39
C CYS A 201 20.15 -4.85 6.02
N LYS A 202 19.27 -4.05 6.62
CA LYS A 202 19.69 -2.83 7.33
C LYS A 202 20.26 -3.19 8.69
N PRO A 203 21.45 -2.68 9.07
CA PRO A 203 22.01 -2.94 10.38
C PRO A 203 21.12 -2.34 11.48
N ALA A 204 20.95 -3.08 12.57
CA ALA A 204 20.13 -2.72 13.73
C ALA A 204 20.42 -1.33 14.36
N LEU A 205 21.55 -0.74 14.05
CA LEU A 205 21.99 0.58 14.53
C LEU A 205 21.17 1.78 14.00
N GLU A 206 20.47 1.65 12.85
CA GLU A 206 19.63 2.74 12.34
C GLU A 206 18.21 2.71 12.91
N LEU A 207 17.73 1.58 13.39
CA LEU A 207 16.41 1.42 14.00
C LEU A 207 16.26 2.22 15.31
N ALA A 208 17.34 2.39 16.06
CA ALA A 208 17.35 3.14 17.31
C ALA A 208 17.35 4.68 17.11
N ARG A 209 17.74 5.18 15.94
CA ARG A 209 17.81 6.64 15.65
C ARG A 209 16.49 7.24 15.11
N ALA A 210 15.54 6.41 14.70
CA ALA A 210 14.25 6.87 14.18
C ALA A 210 13.19 7.10 15.29
N VAL A 211 13.53 6.83 16.55
CA VAL A 211 12.63 6.90 17.73
C VAL A 211 13.07 7.97 18.72
N ALA A 212 14.12 8.72 18.44
CA ALA A 212 14.63 9.81 19.29
C ALA A 212 14.18 11.19 18.81
#